data_23b872610284a90cfb99315f052503b4
#
_entry.id   23b872610284a90cfb99315f052503b4
#
_cell.length_a   1.000
_cell.length_b   1.000
_cell.length_c   1.000
_cell.angle_alpha   90.00
_cell.angle_beta   90.00
_cell.angle_gamma   90.00
#
_symmetry.space_group_name_H-M   'P 1'
#
loop_
_entity.id
_entity.type
_entity.pdbx_description
1 polymer ?
#
loop_
_entity_poly.entity_id
_entity_poly.type
_entity_poly.pdbx_seq_one_letter_code
_entity_poly.pdbx_strand_id
1 'polypeptide(L)'
;MTNKIRIRLKAYDHRILDQAAGRIVEAVKRTGGVISGPIPLPTDIEKFTILRAVHKDKDSREQFEMRTHKRLIVIDNPSKETVDALTRVDLPSGVEIEIK
;
A
#
# COMPACT_ATOMS: atom_id res chain seq x y z
N MET A 1 -6.37 -6.56 -27.32
CA MET A 1 -6.25 -5.63 -26.17
C MET A 1 -5.85 -6.40 -24.93
N THR A 2 -4.78 -5.98 -24.31
CA THR A 2 -4.36 -6.57 -23.05
C THR A 2 -5.08 -5.85 -21.91
N ASN A 3 -5.89 -6.61 -21.18
CA ASN A 3 -6.48 -6.10 -19.96
C ASN A 3 -5.43 -6.16 -18.85
N LYS A 4 -5.29 -5.08 -18.15
CA LYS A 4 -4.40 -5.00 -17.01
C LYS A 4 -5.14 -4.45 -15.81
N ILE A 5 -4.90 -5.06 -14.67
CA ILE A 5 -5.38 -4.54 -13.40
C ILE A 5 -4.19 -3.94 -12.66
N ARG A 6 -4.35 -2.72 -12.22
CA ARG A 6 -3.36 -2.04 -11.41
C ARG A 6 -3.87 -1.92 -10.00
N ILE A 7 -3.10 -2.43 -9.07
CA ILE A 7 -3.46 -2.39 -7.65
C ILE A 7 -2.46 -1.48 -6.95
N ARG A 8 -2.95 -0.43 -6.35
CA ARG A 8 -2.13 0.45 -5.51
C ARG A 8 -2.42 0.16 -4.06
N LEU A 9 -1.37 -0.06 -3.32
CA LEU A 9 -1.43 -0.27 -1.88
C LEU A 9 -0.77 0.90 -1.19
N LYS A 10 -1.42 1.39 -0.14
CA LYS A 10 -0.88 2.47 0.67
C LYS A 10 -0.97 2.09 2.14
N ALA A 11 0.07 2.39 2.87
CA ALA A 11 0.08 2.20 4.32
C ALA A 11 1.14 3.09 4.95
N TYR A 12 0.94 3.41 6.21
CA TYR A 12 1.94 4.15 6.97
C TYR A 12 3.09 3.25 7.41
N ASP A 13 2.83 1.97 7.60
CA ASP A 13 3.83 1.00 8.00
C ASP A 13 4.25 0.16 6.79
N HIS A 14 5.54 0.22 6.45
CA HIS A 14 6.06 -0.51 5.30
C HIS A 14 6.00 -2.04 5.48
N ARG A 15 6.08 -2.52 6.71
CA ARG A 15 6.03 -3.97 6.99
C ARG A 15 4.66 -4.54 6.68
N ILE A 16 3.62 -3.83 7.11
CA ILE A 16 2.24 -4.22 6.85
C ILE A 16 1.97 -4.16 5.35
N LEU A 17 2.49 -3.13 4.69
CA LEU A 17 2.34 -2.96 3.26
C LEU A 17 2.98 -4.10 2.47
N ASP A 18 4.20 -4.48 2.83
CA ASP A 18 4.91 -5.58 2.17
C ASP A 18 4.20 -6.91 2.40
N GLN A 19 3.65 -7.11 3.58
CA GLN A 19 2.86 -8.29 3.91
C GLN A 19 1.60 -8.37 3.05
N ALA A 20 0.89 -7.26 2.91
CA ALA A 20 -0.30 -7.18 2.06
C ALA A 20 0.04 -7.47 0.60
N ALA A 21 1.13 -6.86 0.09
CA ALA A 21 1.58 -7.10 -1.27
C ALA A 21 1.91 -8.58 -1.50
N GLY A 22 2.57 -9.22 -0.54
CA GLY A 22 2.88 -10.64 -0.61
C GLY A 22 1.64 -11.51 -0.69
N ARG A 23 0.62 -11.21 0.08
CA ARG A 23 -0.64 -11.96 0.06
C ARG A 23 -1.36 -11.84 -1.28
N ILE A 24 -1.35 -10.66 -1.85
CA ILE A 24 -1.97 -10.43 -3.17
C ILE A 24 -1.21 -11.21 -4.25
N VAL A 25 0.11 -11.15 -4.22
CA VAL A 25 0.96 -11.88 -5.17
C VAL A 25 0.68 -13.38 -5.09
N GLU A 26 0.63 -13.94 -3.89
CA GLU A 26 0.31 -15.36 -3.71
C GLU A 26 -1.06 -15.72 -4.25
N ALA A 27 -2.07 -14.92 -3.96
CA ALA A 27 -3.43 -15.17 -4.42
C ALA A 27 -3.50 -15.21 -5.94
N VAL A 28 -2.82 -14.29 -6.62
CA VAL A 28 -2.81 -14.24 -8.08
C VAL A 28 -2.02 -15.41 -8.66
N LYS A 29 -0.90 -15.77 -8.04
CA LYS A 29 -0.10 -16.91 -8.52
C LYS A 29 -0.87 -18.23 -8.43
N ARG A 30 -1.72 -18.38 -7.42
CA ARG A 30 -2.56 -19.58 -7.31
C ARG A 30 -3.52 -19.74 -8.47
N THR A 31 -3.95 -18.63 -9.07
CA THR A 31 -4.86 -18.65 -10.21
C THR A 31 -4.14 -18.71 -11.54
N GLY A 32 -2.80 -18.80 -11.53
CA GLY A 32 -2.00 -18.82 -12.75
C GLY A 32 -1.84 -17.46 -13.41
N GLY A 33 -2.13 -16.37 -12.70
CA GLY A 33 -2.00 -15.03 -13.24
C GLY A 33 -0.55 -14.59 -13.40
N VAL A 34 -0.33 -13.70 -14.36
CA VAL A 34 0.98 -13.09 -14.59
C VAL A 34 1.05 -11.76 -13.87
N ILE A 35 2.05 -11.61 -13.01
CA ILE A 35 2.22 -10.44 -12.18
C ILE A 35 3.52 -9.74 -12.49
N SER A 36 3.45 -8.41 -12.57
CA SER A 36 4.63 -7.56 -12.57
C SER A 36 4.67 -6.79 -11.24
N GLY A 37 5.75 -6.93 -10.53
CA GLY A 37 5.89 -6.27 -9.24
C GLY A 37 5.80 -7.23 -8.07
N PRO A 38 5.69 -6.75 -6.83
CA PRO A 38 5.34 -5.37 -6.44
C PRO A 38 6.44 -4.35 -6.75
N ILE A 39 6.00 -3.20 -7.24
CA ILE A 39 6.89 -2.10 -7.59
C ILE A 39 6.79 -1.04 -6.50
N PRO A 40 7.89 -0.68 -5.83
CA PRO A 40 7.84 0.40 -4.87
C PRO A 40 7.64 1.74 -5.57
N LEU A 41 6.67 2.49 -5.11
CA LEU A 41 6.43 3.84 -5.58
C LEU A 41 7.08 4.83 -4.59
N PRO A 42 7.31 6.08 -5.01
CA PRO A 42 7.86 7.07 -4.10
C PRO A 42 7.02 7.22 -2.83
N THR A 43 7.70 7.31 -1.71
CA THR A 43 7.05 7.49 -0.41
C THR A 43 6.70 8.95 -0.22
N ASP A 44 5.45 9.22 0.11
CA ASP A 44 5.03 10.57 0.47
C ASP A 44 5.39 10.83 1.92
N ILE A 45 6.05 11.95 2.14
CA ILE A 45 6.46 12.37 3.48
C ILE A 45 5.77 13.68 3.79
N GLU A 46 4.97 13.67 4.85
CA GLU A 46 4.37 14.88 5.38
C GLU A 46 5.01 15.22 6.71
N LYS A 47 5.43 16.45 6.86
CA LYS A 47 6.02 16.94 8.09
C LYS A 47 5.06 17.88 8.76
N PHE A 48 4.78 17.61 10.01
CA PHE A 48 3.93 18.46 10.82
C PHE A 48 4.73 19.09 11.94
N THR A 49 4.47 20.36 12.16
CA THR A 49 4.98 21.02 13.35
C THR A 49 3.81 21.25 14.29
N ILE A 50 3.86 20.65 15.45
CA ILE A 50 2.84 20.85 16.47
C ILE A 50 3.41 21.75 17.55
N LEU A 51 2.69 22.84 17.81
CA LEU A 51 3.00 23.71 18.92
C LEU A 51 2.33 23.16 20.17
N ARG A 52 3.14 22.74 21.13
CA ARG A 52 2.60 22.35 22.43
C ARG A 52 2.48 23.58 23.30
N ALA A 53 1.36 23.66 24.00
CA ALA A 53 1.16 24.71 24.98
C ALA A 53 1.94 24.40 26.27
N VAL A 54 3.24 24.44 26.17
CA VAL A 54 4.10 24.30 27.33
C VAL A 54 4.51 25.68 27.79
N HIS A 55 4.19 26.04 29.01
CA HIS A 55 4.25 27.42 29.48
C HIS A 55 5.63 27.98 29.64
N LYS A 56 6.67 27.20 29.64
CA LYS A 56 8.01 27.69 29.97
C LYS A 56 9.05 27.38 28.93
N ASP A 57 8.71 26.60 27.92
CA ASP A 57 9.69 26.22 26.95
C ASP A 57 9.52 26.98 25.65
N LYS A 58 10.60 27.57 25.26
CA LYS A 58 10.67 28.22 23.95
C LYS A 58 10.67 27.23 22.82
N ASP A 59 10.99 25.99 23.11
CA ASP A 59 11.09 24.91 22.12
C ASP A 59 9.93 23.92 22.23
N SER A 60 8.73 24.44 22.40
CA SER A 60 7.54 23.61 22.47
C SER A 60 7.09 23.09 21.11
N ARG A 61 7.98 23.07 20.13
CA ARG A 61 7.69 22.56 18.81
C ARG A 61 8.12 21.11 18.71
N GLU A 62 7.19 20.27 18.35
CA GLU A 62 7.52 18.92 17.94
C GLU A 62 7.25 18.76 16.47
N GLN A 63 8.21 18.22 15.75
CA GLN A 63 8.04 17.88 14.36
C GLN A 63 7.72 16.40 14.25
N PHE A 64 6.62 16.11 13.59
CA PHE A 64 6.23 14.74 13.29
C PHE A 64 6.32 14.52 11.79
N GLU A 65 6.83 13.36 11.41
CA GLU A 65 6.80 12.91 10.03
C GLU A 65 5.77 11.83 9.89
N MET A 66 4.94 11.96 8.88
CA MET A 66 4.05 10.90 8.48
C MET A 66 4.49 10.42 7.11
N ARG A 67 4.87 9.15 7.02
CA ARG A 67 5.31 8.54 5.77
C ARG A 67 4.24 7.61 5.25
N THR A 68 3.83 7.85 4.02
CA THR A 68 2.89 6.97 3.34
C THR A 68 3.66 6.17 2.31
N HIS A 69 3.80 4.89 2.57
CA HIS A 69 4.45 3.95 1.66
C HIS A 69 3.44 3.47 0.64
N LYS A 70 3.91 3.30 -0.59
CA LYS A 70 3.06 2.89 -1.71
C LYS A 70 3.70 1.75 -2.45
N ARG A 71 2.86 0.82 -2.91
CA ARG A 71 3.29 -0.28 -3.78
C ARG A 71 2.33 -0.41 -4.94
N LEU A 72 2.85 -0.76 -6.10
CA LEU A 72 2.04 -0.99 -7.29
C LEU A 72 2.21 -2.45 -7.74
N ILE A 73 1.10 -3.10 -7.95
CA ILE A 73 1.07 -4.45 -8.50
C ILE A 73 0.28 -4.39 -9.81
N VAL A 74 0.88 -4.88 -10.87
CA VAL A 74 0.23 -4.93 -12.18
C VAL A 74 -0.02 -6.39 -12.53
N ILE A 75 -1.26 -6.71 -12.85
CA ILE A 75 -1.67 -8.05 -13.26
C ILE A 75 -2.03 -8.00 -14.75
N ASP A 76 -1.34 -8.80 -15.55
CA ASP A 76 -1.61 -8.90 -16.98
C ASP A 76 -2.65 -9.98 -17.25
N ASN A 77 -3.62 -9.64 -18.11
CA ASN A 77 -4.65 -10.58 -18.54
C ASN A 77 -5.30 -11.34 -17.38
N PRO A 78 -5.91 -10.63 -16.43
CA PRO A 78 -6.53 -11.29 -15.30
C PRO A 78 -7.70 -12.16 -15.74
N SER A 79 -7.75 -13.38 -15.25
CA SER A 79 -8.91 -14.24 -15.45
C SER A 79 -9.99 -13.90 -14.43
N LYS A 80 -11.18 -14.45 -14.65
CA LYS A 80 -12.26 -14.30 -13.68
C LYS A 80 -11.87 -14.87 -12.31
N GLU A 81 -11.13 -15.95 -12.30
CA GLU A 81 -10.62 -16.57 -11.07
C GLU A 81 -9.66 -15.65 -10.35
N THR A 82 -8.81 -14.94 -11.09
CA THR A 82 -7.89 -13.96 -10.51
C THR A 82 -8.64 -12.83 -9.83
N VAL A 83 -9.66 -12.30 -10.48
CA VAL A 83 -10.48 -11.23 -9.90
C VAL A 83 -11.19 -11.72 -8.62
N ASP A 84 -11.75 -12.92 -8.67
CA ASP A 84 -12.42 -13.51 -7.51
C ASP A 84 -11.42 -13.72 -6.35
N ALA A 85 -10.23 -14.18 -6.65
CA ALA A 85 -9.18 -14.36 -5.64
C ALA A 85 -8.80 -13.04 -4.98
N LEU A 86 -8.72 -11.97 -5.76
CA LEU A 86 -8.40 -10.64 -5.23
C LEU A 86 -9.46 -10.14 -4.25
N THR A 87 -10.73 -10.43 -4.52
CA THR A 87 -11.81 -10.00 -3.63
C THR A 87 -11.83 -10.77 -2.31
N ARG A 88 -11.21 -11.95 -2.28
CA ARG A 88 -11.17 -12.81 -1.09
C ARG A 88 -9.89 -12.66 -0.27
N VAL A 89 -8.94 -11.90 -0.75
CA VAL A 89 -7.68 -11.72 -0.03
C VAL A 89 -7.95 -10.97 1.27
N ASP A 90 -7.51 -11.57 2.36
CA ASP A 90 -7.59 -10.94 3.67
C ASP A 90 -6.34 -10.09 3.88
N LEU A 91 -6.54 -8.79 3.99
CA LEU A 91 -5.46 -7.85 4.15
C LEU A 91 -5.36 -7.35 5.58
N PRO A 92 -4.14 -7.05 6.07
CA PRO A 92 -3.98 -6.46 7.39
C PRO A 92 -4.71 -5.12 7.48
N SER A 93 -5.18 -4.77 8.67
CA SER A 93 -5.75 -3.46 8.87
C SER A 93 -4.67 -2.38 8.72
N GLY A 94 -5.05 -1.21 8.28
CA GLY A 94 -4.13 -0.11 8.04
C GLY A 94 -3.61 -0.02 6.61
N VAL A 95 -4.01 -0.94 5.74
CA VAL A 95 -3.66 -0.89 4.33
C VAL A 95 -4.85 -0.41 3.51
N GLU A 96 -4.62 0.63 2.73
CA GLU A 96 -5.58 1.12 1.75
C GLU A 96 -5.32 0.47 0.41
N ILE A 97 -6.38 0.01 -0.23
CA ILE A 97 -6.30 -0.63 -1.54
C ILE A 97 -7.06 0.21 -2.56
N GLU A 98 -6.45 0.42 -3.71
CA GLU A 98 -7.09 1.06 -4.85
C GLU A 98 -6.86 0.19 -6.06
N ILE A 99 -7.95 -0.22 -6.72
CA ILE A 99 -7.90 -1.09 -7.89
C ILE A 99 -8.42 -0.33 -9.10
N LYS A 100 -7.66 -0.33 -10.15
CA LYS A 100 -8.06 0.31 -11.43
C LYS A 100 -7.98 -0.64 -12.60
#